data_3cfce9e08767bf6a7480184199327e87
#
_entry.id   3cfce9e08767bf6a7480184199327e87
#
_cell.length_a   1.000
_cell.length_b   1.000
_cell.length_c   1.000
_cell.angle_alpha   90.00
_cell.angle_beta   90.00
_cell.angle_gamma   90.00
#
_symmetry.space_group_name_H-M   'P 1'
#
loop_
_entity.id
_entity.type
_entity.pdbx_description
1 polymer ?
#
loop_
_entity_poly.entity_id
_entity_poly.type
_entity_poly.pdbx_seq_one_letter_code
_entity_poly.pdbx_strand_id
1 'polypeptide(L)'
;MTLFVCGFAEIAFMKKFLLLALLSFSAFAQTSESYRLKAAAHFENGRYKEAIAALTLAIKLNPKDVKTWRNRAITYEKTEKFDLAVKDYLEVLKYDPSGETLGAIGFDYLVLEKYEEARKHLQQAITLLPTNINFRYNLALSHQYEKNYALAIEAYDEALKVDRYHTTSLFSKIRCLLRLEKFDVASVLVDSFFVAKRFDAEMLLFRGDIKLHNGATEAALNDFTRAIAINPEDIILLIRAADCLAELSQFDEEAAVRKRIVTLMEKQGETKEYRAINYGLLGFALYNAFQWEEALENLSASITLDPSATFYFYRTAVKAKLKDYAGACEDLKKAQELNPSEAENYEGYFADTAEFEEFYESCMGEV
;
A
#
# COMPACT_ATOMS: atom_id res chain seq x y z
N MET A 1 -36.45 80.52 -9.52
CA MET A 1 -35.63 79.88 -8.48
C MET A 1 -36.15 78.51 -8.03
N THR A 2 -36.92 77.82 -8.89
CA THR A 2 -37.68 76.59 -8.52
C THR A 2 -37.21 75.31 -9.33
N LEU A 3 -36.29 75.47 -10.23
CA LEU A 3 -35.77 74.34 -11.05
C LEU A 3 -34.47 73.70 -10.54
N PHE A 4 -33.78 74.28 -9.57
CA PHE A 4 -32.50 73.76 -9.04
C PHE A 4 -32.64 72.85 -7.82
N VAL A 5 -33.82 72.81 -7.17
CA VAL A 5 -34.04 72.03 -5.96
C VAL A 5 -34.48 70.58 -6.28
N CYS A 6 -35.09 70.34 -7.46
CA CYS A 6 -35.57 69.01 -7.84
C CYS A 6 -34.42 68.05 -8.21
N GLY A 7 -33.37 68.54 -8.83
CA GLY A 7 -32.23 67.73 -9.23
C GLY A 7 -31.35 67.19 -8.08
N PHE A 8 -31.28 67.95 -6.98
CA PHE A 8 -30.51 67.48 -5.79
C PHE A 8 -31.21 66.41 -4.99
N ALA A 9 -32.54 66.41 -4.95
CA ALA A 9 -33.35 65.39 -4.30
C ALA A 9 -33.30 64.05 -5.06
N GLU A 10 -33.33 64.07 -6.38
CA GLU A 10 -33.22 62.87 -7.24
C GLU A 10 -31.82 62.25 -7.15
N ILE A 11 -30.76 63.10 -7.16
CA ILE A 11 -29.36 62.59 -7.04
C ILE A 11 -29.14 61.99 -5.63
N ALA A 12 -29.69 62.60 -4.59
CA ALA A 12 -29.60 62.07 -3.23
C ALA A 12 -30.40 60.76 -3.05
N PHE A 13 -31.58 60.63 -3.73
CA PHE A 13 -32.38 59.42 -3.75
C PHE A 13 -31.68 58.28 -4.55
N MET A 14 -31.14 58.60 -5.72
CA MET A 14 -30.34 57.64 -6.49
C MET A 14 -29.08 57.17 -5.76
N LYS A 15 -28.35 58.07 -5.09
CA LYS A 15 -27.20 57.68 -4.26
C LYS A 15 -27.60 56.79 -3.10
N LYS A 16 -28.72 57.07 -2.43
CA LYS A 16 -29.25 56.22 -1.36
C LYS A 16 -29.71 54.86 -1.86
N PHE A 17 -30.34 54.82 -3.05
CA PHE A 17 -30.76 53.57 -3.70
C PHE A 17 -29.56 52.73 -4.17
N LEU A 18 -28.52 53.39 -4.74
CA LEU A 18 -27.27 52.73 -5.12
C LEU A 18 -26.51 52.19 -3.91
N LEU A 19 -26.51 52.96 -2.80
CA LEU A 19 -25.88 52.51 -1.55
C LEU A 19 -26.63 51.33 -0.92
N LEU A 20 -27.96 51.34 -0.95
CA LEU A 20 -28.83 50.23 -0.49
C LEU A 20 -28.67 49.01 -1.42
N ALA A 21 -28.56 49.20 -2.73
CA ALA A 21 -28.30 48.14 -3.67
C ALA A 21 -26.88 47.53 -3.51
N LEU A 22 -25.87 48.38 -3.26
CA LEU A 22 -24.52 47.94 -2.96
C LEU A 22 -24.43 47.23 -1.61
N LEU A 23 -25.17 47.67 -0.58
CA LEU A 23 -25.26 47.03 0.72
C LEU A 23 -26.03 45.70 0.65
N SER A 24 -27.07 45.60 -0.18
CA SER A 24 -27.79 44.34 -0.42
C SER A 24 -26.95 43.36 -1.25
N PHE A 25 -26.16 43.85 -2.23
CA PHE A 25 -25.24 43.04 -3.00
C PHE A 25 -24.06 42.53 -2.16
N SER A 26 -23.52 43.35 -1.25
CA SER A 26 -22.50 42.94 -0.29
C SER A 26 -23.02 41.97 0.77
N ALA A 27 -24.29 42.12 1.19
CA ALA A 27 -24.94 41.19 2.09
C ALA A 27 -25.25 39.85 1.42
N PHE A 28 -25.59 39.83 0.11
CA PHE A 28 -25.75 38.61 -0.66
C PHE A 28 -24.42 37.87 -0.85
N ALA A 29 -23.27 38.59 -0.87
CA ALA A 29 -21.93 38.02 -0.97
C ALA A 29 -21.47 37.30 0.32
N GLN A 30 -22.19 37.40 1.44
CA GLN A 30 -21.81 36.86 2.76
C GLN A 30 -22.81 35.85 3.33
N THR A 31 -23.58 35.18 2.50
CA THR A 31 -24.49 34.13 2.97
C THR A 31 -23.74 32.78 3.10
N SER A 32 -24.22 31.89 3.95
CA SER A 32 -23.71 30.53 4.08
C SER A 32 -23.65 29.83 2.72
N GLU A 33 -24.71 30.01 1.90
CA GLU A 33 -24.81 29.46 0.55
C GLU A 33 -23.72 29.99 -0.38
N SER A 34 -23.44 31.31 -0.37
CA SER A 34 -22.42 31.90 -1.21
C SER A 34 -21.02 31.38 -0.87
N TYR A 35 -20.72 31.18 0.41
CA TYR A 35 -19.45 30.57 0.83
C TYR A 35 -19.38 29.09 0.46
N ARG A 36 -20.50 28.35 0.53
CA ARG A 36 -20.56 26.96 0.10
C ARG A 36 -20.31 26.80 -1.40
N LEU A 37 -20.86 27.69 -2.22
CA LEU A 37 -20.60 27.73 -3.68
C LEU A 37 -19.14 28.08 -3.99
N LYS A 38 -18.55 29.06 -3.27
CA LYS A 38 -17.12 29.37 -3.40
C LYS A 38 -16.25 28.17 -3.02
N ALA A 39 -16.62 27.46 -1.97
CA ALA A 39 -15.90 26.28 -1.54
C ALA A 39 -15.95 25.16 -2.58
N ALA A 40 -17.09 24.93 -3.21
CA ALA A 40 -17.23 23.95 -4.30
C ALA A 40 -16.30 24.30 -5.48
N ALA A 41 -16.26 25.56 -5.91
CA ALA A 41 -15.34 26.00 -6.94
C ALA A 41 -13.86 25.84 -6.56
N HIS A 42 -13.51 26.08 -5.29
CA HIS A 42 -12.14 25.82 -4.81
C HIS A 42 -11.82 24.33 -4.80
N PHE A 43 -12.76 23.49 -4.37
CA PHE A 43 -12.61 22.03 -4.32
C PHE A 43 -12.37 21.44 -5.72
N GLU A 44 -13.19 21.82 -6.71
CA GLU A 44 -13.05 21.39 -8.10
C GLU A 44 -11.70 21.77 -8.72
N ASN A 45 -11.11 22.89 -8.29
CA ASN A 45 -9.80 23.34 -8.70
C ASN A 45 -8.64 22.81 -7.82
N GLY A 46 -8.87 21.84 -6.95
CA GLY A 46 -7.86 21.24 -6.06
C GLY A 46 -7.36 22.17 -4.95
N ARG A 47 -8.00 23.34 -4.76
CA ARG A 47 -7.62 24.31 -3.73
C ARG A 47 -8.32 24.00 -2.42
N TYR A 48 -7.94 22.87 -1.83
CA TYR A 48 -8.63 22.32 -0.64
C TYR A 48 -8.52 23.20 0.61
N LYS A 49 -7.40 23.91 0.80
CA LYS A 49 -7.22 24.82 1.94
C LYS A 49 -8.23 25.99 1.90
N GLU A 50 -8.41 26.57 0.73
CA GLU A 50 -9.37 27.65 0.51
C GLU A 50 -10.81 27.14 0.59
N ALA A 51 -11.08 25.93 0.11
CA ALA A 51 -12.38 25.27 0.27
C ALA A 51 -12.75 25.10 1.75
N ILE A 52 -11.84 24.58 2.58
CA ILE A 52 -12.02 24.42 4.03
C ILE A 52 -12.27 25.77 4.71
N ALA A 53 -11.53 26.82 4.34
CA ALA A 53 -11.71 28.16 4.91
C ALA A 53 -13.11 28.71 4.58
N ALA A 54 -13.55 28.59 3.33
CA ALA A 54 -14.88 29.02 2.90
C ALA A 54 -16.00 28.24 3.60
N LEU A 55 -15.89 26.90 3.69
CA LEU A 55 -16.85 26.06 4.42
C LEU A 55 -16.89 26.38 5.91
N THR A 56 -15.77 26.71 6.51
CA THR A 56 -15.70 27.14 7.91
C THR A 56 -16.47 28.46 8.13
N LEU A 57 -16.39 29.38 7.19
CA LEU A 57 -17.20 30.61 7.23
C LEU A 57 -18.70 30.33 7.02
N ALA A 58 -19.01 29.43 6.08
CA ALA A 58 -20.40 29.02 5.84
C ALA A 58 -21.04 28.37 7.09
N ILE A 59 -20.28 27.49 7.79
CA ILE A 59 -20.72 26.87 9.04
C ILE A 59 -20.97 27.92 10.15
N LYS A 60 -20.10 28.92 10.28
CA LYS A 60 -20.30 30.01 11.26
C LYS A 60 -21.57 30.77 10.99
N LEU A 61 -21.96 30.96 9.73
CA LEU A 61 -23.17 31.67 9.36
C LEU A 61 -24.42 30.80 9.50
N ASN A 62 -24.33 29.51 9.23
CA ASN A 62 -25.42 28.56 9.41
C ASN A 62 -24.90 27.21 9.97
N PRO A 63 -24.79 27.07 11.29
CA PRO A 63 -24.30 25.85 11.93
C PRO A 63 -25.21 24.63 11.74
N LYS A 64 -26.45 24.79 11.28
CA LYS A 64 -27.41 23.71 11.05
C LYS A 64 -27.39 23.21 9.59
N ASP A 65 -26.60 23.81 8.71
CA ASP A 65 -26.48 23.35 7.32
C ASP A 65 -25.64 22.08 7.23
N VAL A 66 -26.32 20.94 7.27
CA VAL A 66 -25.75 19.60 7.16
C VAL A 66 -24.87 19.44 5.91
N LYS A 67 -25.28 20.04 4.79
CA LYS A 67 -24.52 19.95 3.53
C LYS A 67 -23.14 20.60 3.66
N THR A 68 -23.07 21.72 4.38
CA THR A 68 -21.79 22.42 4.58
C THR A 68 -20.82 21.60 5.45
N TRP A 69 -21.30 20.99 6.53
CA TRP A 69 -20.50 20.09 7.35
C TRP A 69 -20.00 18.88 6.54
N ARG A 70 -20.91 18.23 5.79
CA ARG A 70 -20.55 17.09 4.93
C ARG A 70 -19.51 17.47 3.88
N ASN A 71 -19.65 18.61 3.22
CA ASN A 71 -18.67 19.07 2.22
C ASN A 71 -17.30 19.34 2.85
N ARG A 72 -17.25 19.87 4.10
CA ARG A 72 -15.99 20.09 4.78
C ARG A 72 -15.35 18.78 5.22
N ALA A 73 -16.13 17.82 5.70
CA ALA A 73 -15.65 16.48 6.00
C ALA A 73 -14.99 15.81 4.77
N ILE A 74 -15.69 15.80 3.63
CA ILE A 74 -15.13 15.28 2.35
C ILE A 74 -13.85 16.03 1.95
N THR A 75 -13.79 17.34 2.19
CA THR A 75 -12.58 18.12 1.89
C THR A 75 -11.43 17.77 2.85
N TYR A 76 -11.73 17.43 4.09
CA TYR A 76 -10.74 16.92 5.04
C TYR A 76 -10.23 15.54 4.63
N GLU A 77 -11.09 14.61 4.17
CA GLU A 77 -10.67 13.32 3.62
C GLU A 77 -9.69 13.49 2.44
N LYS A 78 -9.99 14.42 1.50
CA LYS A 78 -9.09 14.74 0.36
C LYS A 78 -7.72 15.30 0.78
N THR A 79 -7.60 15.79 2.00
CA THR A 79 -6.36 16.28 2.59
C THR A 79 -5.84 15.37 3.70
N GLU A 80 -6.33 14.13 3.76
CA GLU A 80 -5.93 13.08 4.70
C GLU A 80 -6.10 13.46 6.18
N LYS A 81 -7.02 14.40 6.47
CA LYS A 81 -7.34 14.86 7.82
C LYS A 81 -8.56 14.12 8.36
N PHE A 82 -8.49 12.82 8.42
CA PHE A 82 -9.60 11.94 8.75
C PHE A 82 -10.19 12.20 10.16
N ASP A 83 -9.34 12.60 11.13
CA ASP A 83 -9.79 12.97 12.47
C ASP A 83 -10.72 14.20 12.48
N LEU A 84 -10.50 15.16 11.57
CA LEU A 84 -11.34 16.33 11.39
C LEU A 84 -12.61 15.98 10.58
N ALA A 85 -12.48 15.09 9.60
CA ALA A 85 -13.63 14.60 8.84
C ALA A 85 -14.63 13.88 9.76
N VAL A 86 -14.16 12.98 10.62
CA VAL A 86 -14.99 12.30 11.63
C VAL A 86 -15.75 13.31 12.50
N LYS A 87 -15.08 14.38 12.99
CA LYS A 87 -15.75 15.39 13.81
C LYS A 87 -16.88 16.07 13.06
N ASP A 88 -16.67 16.43 11.81
CA ASP A 88 -17.68 17.06 10.97
C ASP A 88 -18.82 16.10 10.64
N TYR A 89 -18.55 14.83 10.33
CA TYR A 89 -19.60 13.83 10.12
C TYR A 89 -20.41 13.54 11.38
N LEU A 90 -19.80 13.58 12.57
CA LEU A 90 -20.54 13.47 13.83
C LEU A 90 -21.49 14.67 14.05
N GLU A 91 -21.14 15.87 13.56
CA GLU A 91 -22.07 17.01 13.55
C GLU A 91 -23.22 16.77 12.54
N VAL A 92 -22.92 16.17 11.36
CA VAL A 92 -23.96 15.79 10.40
C VAL A 92 -24.97 14.83 11.03
N LEU A 93 -24.53 13.81 11.76
CA LEU A 93 -25.40 12.79 12.37
C LEU A 93 -26.40 13.37 13.38
N LYS A 94 -26.14 14.53 13.99
CA LYS A 94 -27.07 15.18 14.92
C LYS A 94 -28.36 15.63 14.23
N TYR A 95 -28.30 15.90 12.93
CA TYR A 95 -29.39 16.46 12.14
C TYR A 95 -29.87 15.55 11.02
N ASP A 96 -29.00 14.68 10.52
CA ASP A 96 -29.26 13.76 9.40
C ASP A 96 -28.56 12.41 9.65
N PRO A 97 -29.17 11.54 10.48
CA PRO A 97 -28.63 10.19 10.75
C PRO A 97 -28.86 9.29 9.53
N SER A 98 -27.88 9.21 8.65
CA SER A 98 -27.93 8.38 7.45
C SER A 98 -26.88 7.25 7.47
N GLY A 99 -27.19 6.15 6.77
CA GLY A 99 -26.27 5.03 6.62
C GLY A 99 -24.97 5.44 5.89
N GLU A 100 -25.06 6.35 4.94
CA GLU A 100 -23.91 6.89 4.20
C GLU A 100 -22.95 7.65 5.14
N THR A 101 -23.50 8.50 6.02
CA THR A 101 -22.68 9.24 6.98
C THR A 101 -22.02 8.32 7.99
N LEU A 102 -22.76 7.31 8.49
CA LEU A 102 -22.19 6.29 9.37
C LEU A 102 -21.11 5.46 8.67
N GLY A 103 -21.32 5.11 7.40
CA GLY A 103 -20.35 4.40 6.59
C GLY A 103 -19.07 5.21 6.35
N ALA A 104 -19.19 6.53 6.11
CA ALA A 104 -18.04 7.43 5.97
C ALA A 104 -17.24 7.52 7.29
N ILE A 105 -17.91 7.71 8.43
CA ILE A 105 -17.25 7.68 9.74
C ILE A 105 -16.53 6.36 9.98
N GLY A 106 -17.17 5.24 9.63
CA GLY A 106 -16.58 3.91 9.78
C GLY A 106 -15.33 3.75 8.92
N PHE A 107 -15.33 4.25 7.70
CA PHE A 107 -14.17 4.27 6.83
C PHE A 107 -13.05 5.16 7.38
N ASP A 108 -13.37 6.38 7.83
CA ASP A 108 -12.39 7.29 8.41
C ASP A 108 -11.71 6.69 9.65
N TYR A 109 -12.48 6.04 10.52
CA TYR A 109 -11.93 5.33 11.68
C TYR A 109 -11.06 4.14 11.27
N LEU A 110 -11.40 3.45 10.17
CA LEU A 110 -10.56 2.39 9.62
C LEU A 110 -9.19 2.93 9.20
N VAL A 111 -9.16 4.06 8.49
CA VAL A 111 -7.91 4.73 8.08
C VAL A 111 -7.11 5.24 9.27
N LEU A 112 -7.80 5.67 10.34
CA LEU A 112 -7.19 6.07 11.61
C LEU A 112 -6.76 4.88 12.49
N GLU A 113 -6.85 3.65 11.99
CA GLU A 113 -6.54 2.40 12.71
C GLU A 113 -7.38 2.19 13.99
N LYS A 114 -8.53 2.87 14.10
CA LYS A 114 -9.50 2.75 15.20
C LYS A 114 -10.55 1.71 14.83
N TYR A 115 -10.14 0.46 14.81
CA TYR A 115 -10.91 -0.64 14.22
C TYR A 115 -12.21 -0.93 14.97
N GLU A 116 -12.25 -0.79 16.29
CA GLU A 116 -13.45 -1.02 17.09
C GLU A 116 -14.52 0.06 16.80
N GLU A 117 -14.13 1.33 16.77
CA GLU A 117 -15.01 2.44 16.41
C GLU A 117 -15.49 2.32 14.96
N ALA A 118 -14.62 1.90 14.05
CA ALA A 118 -14.98 1.63 12.66
C ALA A 118 -16.09 0.58 12.59
N ARG A 119 -15.92 -0.59 13.25
CA ARG A 119 -16.91 -1.66 13.27
C ARG A 119 -18.25 -1.21 13.82
N LYS A 120 -18.25 -0.45 14.92
CA LYS A 120 -19.48 0.07 15.53
C LYS A 120 -20.30 0.90 14.53
N HIS A 121 -19.66 1.83 13.82
CA HIS A 121 -20.34 2.70 12.87
C HIS A 121 -20.71 1.95 11.58
N LEU A 122 -19.85 1.07 11.08
CA LEU A 122 -20.15 0.25 9.91
C LEU A 122 -21.33 -0.71 10.16
N GLN A 123 -21.44 -1.31 11.34
CA GLN A 123 -22.56 -2.17 11.68
C GLN A 123 -23.89 -1.39 11.70
N GLN A 124 -23.88 -0.16 12.21
CA GLN A 124 -25.03 0.72 12.15
C GLN A 124 -25.37 1.13 10.70
N ALA A 125 -24.34 1.43 9.88
CA ALA A 125 -24.52 1.74 8.46
C ALA A 125 -25.14 0.55 7.70
N ILE A 126 -24.67 -0.68 7.95
CA ILE A 126 -25.21 -1.92 7.35
C ILE A 126 -26.66 -2.14 7.77
N THR A 127 -27.03 -1.80 9.01
CA THR A 127 -28.43 -1.92 9.48
C THR A 127 -29.36 -0.99 8.72
N LEU A 128 -28.91 0.23 8.38
CA LEU A 128 -29.70 1.19 7.60
C LEU A 128 -29.65 0.91 6.09
N LEU A 129 -28.55 0.41 5.58
CA LEU A 129 -28.30 0.14 4.16
C LEU A 129 -27.73 -1.25 3.95
N PRO A 130 -28.56 -2.31 4.11
CA PRO A 130 -28.10 -3.70 4.14
C PRO A 130 -27.53 -4.22 2.81
N THR A 131 -27.84 -3.55 1.70
CA THR A 131 -27.34 -3.92 0.37
C THR A 131 -26.06 -3.18 -0.04
N ASN A 132 -25.56 -2.26 0.81
CA ASN A 132 -24.31 -1.57 0.52
C ASN A 132 -23.12 -2.49 0.84
N ILE A 133 -22.50 -2.99 -0.21
CA ILE A 133 -21.38 -3.93 -0.11
C ILE A 133 -20.13 -3.29 0.48
N ASN A 134 -19.89 -1.99 0.24
CA ASN A 134 -18.69 -1.31 0.71
C ASN A 134 -18.62 -1.28 2.25
N PHE A 135 -19.76 -1.16 2.93
CA PHE A 135 -19.78 -1.16 4.40
C PHE A 135 -19.42 -2.55 4.95
N ARG A 136 -19.91 -3.63 4.32
CA ARG A 136 -19.56 -5.00 4.68
C ARG A 136 -18.10 -5.30 4.39
N TYR A 137 -17.60 -4.85 3.24
CA TYR A 137 -16.19 -4.95 2.88
C TYR A 137 -15.30 -4.23 3.90
N ASN A 138 -15.63 -2.99 4.26
CA ASN A 138 -14.87 -2.21 5.24
C ASN A 138 -14.94 -2.83 6.65
N LEU A 139 -16.07 -3.45 7.02
CA LEU A 139 -16.20 -4.21 8.25
C LEU A 139 -15.25 -5.41 8.26
N ALA A 140 -15.20 -6.17 7.18
CA ALA A 140 -14.28 -7.29 7.01
C ALA A 140 -12.81 -6.84 7.05
N LEU A 141 -12.51 -5.72 6.38
CA LEU A 141 -11.17 -5.12 6.34
C LEU A 141 -10.68 -4.69 7.73
N SER A 142 -11.58 -4.21 8.61
CA SER A 142 -11.23 -3.88 9.99
C SER A 142 -10.74 -5.09 10.78
N HIS A 143 -11.36 -6.25 10.58
CA HIS A 143 -10.89 -7.50 11.18
C HIS A 143 -9.58 -7.98 10.58
N GLN A 144 -9.41 -7.82 9.26
CA GLN A 144 -8.17 -8.21 8.57
C GLN A 144 -6.96 -7.39 9.04
N TYR A 145 -7.11 -6.09 9.26
CA TYR A 145 -6.02 -5.23 9.77
C TYR A 145 -5.61 -5.58 11.19
N GLU A 146 -6.55 -5.99 12.03
CA GLU A 146 -6.24 -6.56 13.36
C GLU A 146 -5.69 -7.99 13.29
N LYS A 147 -5.47 -8.54 12.09
CA LYS A 147 -5.04 -9.93 11.86
C LYS A 147 -6.04 -10.99 12.37
N ASN A 148 -7.28 -10.61 12.64
CA ASN A 148 -8.38 -11.50 12.99
C ASN A 148 -8.94 -12.17 11.71
N TYR A 149 -8.10 -12.92 11.01
CA TYR A 149 -8.40 -13.44 9.67
C TYR A 149 -9.63 -14.33 9.61
N ALA A 150 -9.94 -15.08 10.66
CA ALA A 150 -11.15 -15.91 10.71
C ALA A 150 -12.42 -15.05 10.66
N LEU A 151 -12.51 -14.00 11.50
CA LEU A 151 -13.64 -13.07 11.49
C LEU A 151 -13.70 -12.24 10.19
N ALA A 152 -12.54 -11.89 9.62
CA ALA A 152 -12.50 -11.23 8.33
C ALA A 152 -13.10 -12.09 7.22
N ILE A 153 -12.78 -13.40 7.17
CA ILE A 153 -13.34 -14.35 6.21
C ILE A 153 -14.87 -14.40 6.32
N GLU A 154 -15.41 -14.53 7.54
CA GLU A 154 -16.86 -14.54 7.78
C GLU A 154 -17.53 -13.25 7.29
N ALA A 155 -16.92 -12.10 7.57
CA ALA A 155 -17.44 -10.80 7.15
C ALA A 155 -17.32 -10.60 5.63
N TYR A 156 -16.27 -11.12 4.96
CA TYR A 156 -16.18 -11.14 3.50
C TYR A 156 -17.25 -12.05 2.89
N ASP A 157 -17.58 -13.17 3.53
CA ASP A 157 -18.67 -14.02 3.07
C ASP A 157 -20.02 -13.29 3.10
N GLU A 158 -20.27 -12.48 4.13
CA GLU A 158 -21.47 -11.64 4.20
C GLU A 158 -21.49 -10.55 3.09
N ALA A 159 -20.34 -10.02 2.71
CA ALA A 159 -20.23 -9.12 1.56
C ALA A 159 -20.53 -9.87 0.24
N LEU A 160 -19.97 -11.06 0.06
CA LEU A 160 -20.16 -11.88 -1.15
C LEU A 160 -21.57 -12.46 -1.27
N LYS A 161 -22.37 -12.51 -0.20
CA LYS A 161 -23.82 -12.80 -0.30
C LYS A 161 -24.59 -11.68 -0.95
N VAL A 162 -24.13 -10.42 -0.81
CA VAL A 162 -24.75 -9.25 -1.47
C VAL A 162 -24.36 -9.20 -2.95
N ASP A 163 -23.08 -9.35 -3.23
CA ASP A 163 -22.55 -9.47 -4.59
C ASP A 163 -21.47 -10.55 -4.66
N ARG A 164 -21.84 -11.71 -5.21
CA ARG A 164 -20.94 -12.86 -5.38
C ARG A 164 -19.74 -12.59 -6.29
N TYR A 165 -19.78 -11.53 -7.09
CA TYR A 165 -18.73 -11.16 -8.04
C TYR A 165 -17.90 -9.96 -7.57
N HIS A 166 -18.06 -9.52 -6.35
CA HIS A 166 -17.26 -8.43 -5.78
C HIS A 166 -15.80 -8.88 -5.61
N THR A 167 -15.00 -8.60 -6.63
CA THR A 167 -13.62 -9.09 -6.74
C THR A 167 -12.75 -8.69 -5.55
N THR A 168 -12.89 -7.46 -5.05
CA THR A 168 -12.12 -6.98 -3.90
C THR A 168 -12.36 -7.80 -2.63
N SER A 169 -13.63 -8.17 -2.35
CA SER A 169 -13.95 -9.05 -1.22
C SER A 169 -13.43 -10.46 -1.43
N LEU A 170 -13.54 -11.00 -2.64
CA LEU A 170 -13.03 -12.32 -2.98
C LEU A 170 -11.52 -12.41 -2.80
N PHE A 171 -10.77 -11.45 -3.33
CA PHE A 171 -9.31 -11.41 -3.24
C PHE A 171 -8.86 -11.26 -1.78
N SER A 172 -9.49 -10.36 -1.03
CA SER A 172 -9.17 -10.17 0.39
C SER A 172 -9.49 -11.42 1.22
N LYS A 173 -10.59 -12.13 0.92
CA LYS A 173 -10.92 -13.41 1.54
C LYS A 173 -9.86 -14.47 1.24
N ILE A 174 -9.45 -14.63 -0.03
CA ILE A 174 -8.40 -15.57 -0.42
C ILE A 174 -7.10 -15.24 0.32
N ARG A 175 -6.71 -13.97 0.38
CA ARG A 175 -5.52 -13.53 1.12
C ARG A 175 -5.59 -13.92 2.60
N CYS A 176 -6.76 -13.76 3.25
CA CYS A 176 -6.96 -14.19 4.63
C CYS A 176 -6.87 -15.72 4.77
N LEU A 177 -7.41 -16.50 3.83
CA LEU A 177 -7.30 -17.96 3.82
C LEU A 177 -5.84 -18.41 3.70
N LEU A 178 -5.06 -17.81 2.81
CA LEU A 178 -3.63 -18.09 2.66
C LEU A 178 -2.84 -17.73 3.93
N ARG A 179 -3.21 -16.63 4.64
CA ARG A 179 -2.61 -16.27 5.93
C ARG A 179 -2.92 -17.26 7.05
N LEU A 180 -4.02 -17.98 6.95
CA LEU A 180 -4.41 -19.07 7.86
C LEU A 180 -4.00 -20.46 7.35
N GLU A 181 -3.19 -20.52 6.29
CA GLU A 181 -2.74 -21.75 5.66
C GLU A 181 -3.88 -22.68 5.20
N LYS A 182 -5.06 -22.11 4.93
CA LYS A 182 -6.24 -22.86 4.43
C LYS A 182 -6.17 -22.97 2.89
N PHE A 183 -5.10 -23.59 2.40
CA PHE A 183 -4.79 -23.66 0.96
C PHE A 183 -5.85 -24.41 0.16
N ASP A 184 -6.42 -25.50 0.70
CA ASP A 184 -7.47 -26.26 0.00
C ASP A 184 -8.71 -25.41 -0.27
N VAL A 185 -9.16 -24.62 0.73
CA VAL A 185 -10.31 -23.73 0.57
C VAL A 185 -10.00 -22.58 -0.38
N ALA A 186 -8.80 -22.03 -0.30
CA ALA A 186 -8.33 -20.98 -1.21
C ALA A 186 -8.29 -21.49 -2.66
N SER A 187 -7.77 -22.70 -2.89
CA SER A 187 -7.70 -23.32 -4.22
C SER A 187 -9.06 -23.40 -4.90
N VAL A 188 -10.09 -23.90 -4.18
CA VAL A 188 -11.45 -23.99 -4.72
C VAL A 188 -11.98 -22.63 -5.19
N LEU A 189 -11.72 -21.56 -4.42
CA LEU A 189 -12.15 -20.20 -4.78
C LEU A 189 -11.39 -19.68 -6.02
N VAL A 190 -10.08 -19.87 -6.03
CA VAL A 190 -9.20 -19.49 -7.15
C VAL A 190 -9.61 -20.23 -8.43
N ASP A 191 -9.81 -21.54 -8.36
CA ASP A 191 -10.20 -22.37 -9.51
C ASP A 191 -11.57 -21.94 -10.07
N SER A 192 -12.53 -21.62 -9.19
CA SER A 192 -13.84 -21.10 -9.61
C SER A 192 -13.73 -19.80 -10.42
N PHE A 193 -12.75 -18.95 -10.08
CA PHE A 193 -12.49 -17.70 -10.81
C PHE A 193 -11.93 -17.98 -12.22
N PHE A 194 -11.03 -18.95 -12.37
CA PHE A 194 -10.46 -19.33 -13.66
C PHE A 194 -11.47 -20.05 -14.57
N VAL A 195 -12.38 -20.83 -14.00
CA VAL A 195 -13.50 -21.44 -14.77
C VAL A 195 -14.36 -20.36 -15.43
N ALA A 196 -14.52 -19.20 -14.80
CA ALA A 196 -15.23 -18.05 -15.38
C ALA A 196 -14.41 -17.31 -16.48
N LYS A 197 -13.25 -17.84 -16.89
CA LYS A 197 -12.31 -17.25 -17.88
C LYS A 197 -11.86 -15.82 -17.54
N ARG A 198 -11.76 -15.50 -16.27
CA ARG A 198 -11.19 -14.25 -15.80
C ARG A 198 -9.71 -14.46 -15.54
N PHE A 199 -8.86 -13.66 -16.17
CA PHE A 199 -7.42 -13.70 -15.99
C PHE A 199 -6.99 -12.37 -15.35
N ASP A 200 -6.57 -12.46 -14.10
CA ASP A 200 -6.11 -11.34 -13.30
C ASP A 200 -4.75 -11.69 -12.68
N ALA A 201 -3.83 -10.71 -12.63
CA ALA A 201 -2.48 -10.95 -12.13
C ALA A 201 -2.48 -11.39 -10.65
N GLU A 202 -3.37 -10.82 -9.82
CA GLU A 202 -3.46 -11.17 -8.41
C GLU A 202 -4.01 -12.60 -8.22
N MET A 203 -4.97 -13.03 -9.04
CA MET A 203 -5.43 -14.42 -9.03
C MET A 203 -4.36 -15.42 -9.47
N LEU A 204 -3.57 -15.05 -10.46
CA LEU A 204 -2.41 -15.86 -10.87
C LEU A 204 -1.37 -15.94 -9.75
N LEU A 205 -1.13 -14.84 -9.03
CA LEU A 205 -0.29 -14.81 -7.84
C LEU A 205 -0.80 -15.79 -6.78
N PHE A 206 -2.08 -15.72 -6.41
CA PHE A 206 -2.66 -16.65 -5.41
C PHE A 206 -2.56 -18.10 -5.84
N ARG A 207 -2.82 -18.41 -7.12
CA ARG A 207 -2.69 -19.78 -7.63
C ARG A 207 -1.25 -20.27 -7.61
N GLY A 208 -0.31 -19.40 -7.95
CA GLY A 208 1.12 -19.67 -7.86
C GLY A 208 1.55 -19.96 -6.42
N ASP A 209 1.15 -19.14 -5.45
CA ASP A 209 1.46 -19.35 -4.02
C ASP A 209 0.88 -20.69 -3.50
N ILE A 210 -0.35 -21.06 -3.90
CA ILE A 210 -0.96 -22.36 -3.56
C ILE A 210 -0.16 -23.52 -4.17
N LYS A 211 0.27 -23.38 -5.43
CA LYS A 211 1.08 -24.40 -6.11
C LYS A 211 2.44 -24.57 -5.46
N LEU A 212 3.09 -23.46 -5.04
CA LEU A 212 4.34 -23.53 -4.27
C LEU A 212 4.17 -24.31 -2.97
N HIS A 213 3.11 -23.98 -2.22
CA HIS A 213 2.80 -24.74 -0.99
C HIS A 213 2.67 -26.24 -1.25
N ASN A 214 2.12 -26.64 -2.39
CA ASN A 214 1.97 -28.03 -2.82
C ASN A 214 3.22 -28.62 -3.48
N GLY A 215 4.36 -27.94 -3.49
CA GLY A 215 5.62 -28.39 -4.08
C GLY A 215 5.62 -28.39 -5.61
N ALA A 216 4.68 -27.72 -6.27
CA ALA A 216 4.56 -27.67 -7.72
C ALA A 216 5.24 -26.40 -8.30
N THR A 217 6.55 -26.26 -8.06
CA THR A 217 7.34 -25.04 -8.31
C THR A 217 7.34 -24.61 -9.77
N GLU A 218 7.50 -25.52 -10.72
CA GLU A 218 7.44 -25.21 -12.17
C GLU A 218 6.06 -24.68 -12.59
N ALA A 219 4.99 -25.28 -12.04
CA ALA A 219 3.63 -24.84 -12.33
C ALA A 219 3.31 -23.47 -11.69
N ALA A 220 3.93 -23.17 -10.53
CA ALA A 220 3.85 -21.86 -9.89
C ALA A 220 4.60 -20.81 -10.71
N LEU A 221 5.82 -21.10 -11.15
CA LEU A 221 6.61 -20.22 -12.01
C LEU A 221 5.86 -19.83 -13.29
N ASN A 222 5.14 -20.78 -13.91
CA ASN A 222 4.32 -20.49 -15.08
C ASN A 222 3.21 -19.47 -14.74
N ASP A 223 2.54 -19.59 -13.59
CA ASP A 223 1.52 -18.64 -13.18
C ASP A 223 2.11 -17.26 -12.88
N PHE A 224 3.24 -17.17 -12.18
CA PHE A 224 3.95 -15.92 -11.94
C PHE A 224 4.42 -15.26 -13.23
N THR A 225 4.97 -16.02 -14.17
CA THR A 225 5.39 -15.50 -15.48
C THR A 225 4.20 -14.90 -16.24
N ARG A 226 3.04 -15.55 -16.20
CA ARG A 226 1.80 -15.02 -16.81
C ARG A 226 1.31 -13.77 -16.09
N ALA A 227 1.41 -13.72 -14.75
CA ALA A 227 1.07 -12.55 -13.96
C ALA A 227 2.01 -11.36 -14.28
N ILE A 228 3.32 -11.62 -14.43
CA ILE A 228 4.32 -10.63 -14.84
C ILE A 228 4.04 -10.09 -16.25
N ALA A 229 3.50 -10.91 -17.15
CA ALA A 229 3.09 -10.42 -18.48
C ALA A 229 1.93 -9.42 -18.42
N ILE A 230 1.07 -9.49 -17.38
CA ILE A 230 -0.01 -8.53 -17.14
C ILE A 230 0.53 -7.28 -16.42
N ASN A 231 1.30 -7.47 -15.34
CA ASN A 231 1.87 -6.41 -14.50
C ASN A 231 3.40 -6.48 -14.48
N PRO A 232 4.08 -5.96 -15.51
CA PRO A 232 5.52 -6.15 -15.67
C PRO A 232 6.40 -5.46 -14.61
N GLU A 233 5.92 -4.44 -13.92
CA GLU A 233 6.67 -3.69 -12.91
C GLU A 233 6.30 -4.08 -11.46
N ASP A 234 5.53 -5.15 -11.29
CA ASP A 234 5.17 -5.66 -9.96
C ASP A 234 6.34 -6.44 -9.35
N ILE A 235 6.98 -5.84 -8.36
CA ILE A 235 8.16 -6.39 -7.69
C ILE A 235 7.82 -7.70 -6.96
N ILE A 236 6.62 -7.84 -6.41
CA ILE A 236 6.21 -9.06 -5.68
C ILE A 236 6.17 -10.25 -6.64
N LEU A 237 5.59 -10.07 -7.82
CA LEU A 237 5.53 -11.12 -8.84
C LEU A 237 6.93 -11.53 -9.31
N LEU A 238 7.82 -10.56 -9.50
CA LEU A 238 9.20 -10.81 -9.88
C LEU A 238 9.97 -11.57 -8.79
N ILE A 239 9.79 -11.20 -7.52
CA ILE A 239 10.40 -11.92 -6.38
C ILE A 239 9.90 -13.36 -6.36
N ARG A 240 8.60 -13.61 -6.46
CA ARG A 240 8.04 -14.97 -6.49
C ARG A 240 8.60 -15.81 -7.63
N ALA A 241 8.74 -15.21 -8.83
CA ALA A 241 9.35 -15.90 -9.96
C ALA A 241 10.85 -16.20 -9.73
N ALA A 242 11.61 -15.25 -9.18
CA ALA A 242 13.02 -15.44 -8.86
C ALA A 242 13.21 -16.55 -7.81
N ASP A 243 12.37 -16.59 -6.78
CA ASP A 243 12.44 -17.63 -5.75
C ASP A 243 12.15 -19.03 -6.34
N CYS A 244 11.18 -19.15 -7.27
CA CYS A 244 10.94 -20.39 -8.00
C CYS A 244 12.14 -20.80 -8.87
N LEU A 245 12.76 -19.84 -9.57
CA LEU A 245 13.94 -20.09 -10.42
C LEU A 245 15.13 -20.57 -9.58
N ALA A 246 15.33 -19.99 -8.40
CA ALA A 246 16.34 -20.42 -7.45
C ALA A 246 16.11 -21.88 -7.00
N GLU A 247 14.88 -22.23 -6.61
CA GLU A 247 14.51 -23.58 -6.19
C GLU A 247 14.70 -24.61 -7.33
N LEU A 248 14.45 -24.19 -8.57
CA LEU A 248 14.67 -25.00 -9.77
C LEU A 248 16.13 -25.01 -10.25
N SER A 249 17.04 -24.32 -9.55
CA SER A 249 18.45 -24.16 -9.92
C SER A 249 18.66 -23.52 -11.32
N GLN A 250 17.71 -22.67 -11.75
CA GLN A 250 17.80 -21.91 -13.01
C GLN A 250 18.44 -20.53 -12.73
N PHE A 251 19.74 -20.55 -12.41
CA PHE A 251 20.43 -19.39 -11.82
C PHE A 251 20.66 -18.25 -12.81
N ASP A 252 20.82 -18.50 -14.10
CA ASP A 252 20.96 -17.45 -15.11
C ASP A 252 19.67 -16.65 -15.26
N GLU A 253 18.52 -17.35 -15.30
CA GLU A 253 17.19 -16.74 -15.37
C GLU A 253 16.86 -16.03 -14.05
N GLU A 254 17.21 -16.62 -12.90
CA GLU A 254 17.06 -15.98 -11.60
C GLU A 254 17.82 -14.65 -11.55
N ALA A 255 19.11 -14.65 -11.92
CA ALA A 255 19.92 -13.44 -11.95
C ALA A 255 19.32 -12.35 -12.85
N ALA A 256 18.82 -12.75 -14.03
CA ALA A 256 18.16 -11.81 -14.94
C ALA A 256 16.90 -11.18 -14.32
N VAL A 257 16.07 -11.96 -13.61
CA VAL A 257 14.88 -11.45 -12.92
C VAL A 257 15.29 -10.54 -11.75
N ARG A 258 16.29 -10.93 -10.93
CA ARG A 258 16.76 -10.14 -9.80
C ARG A 258 17.42 -8.82 -10.25
N LYS A 259 18.13 -8.77 -11.37
CA LYS A 259 18.61 -7.51 -11.98
C LYS A 259 17.46 -6.55 -12.25
N ARG A 260 16.37 -7.07 -12.77
CA ARG A 260 15.16 -6.27 -13.04
C ARG A 260 14.53 -5.76 -11.76
N ILE A 261 14.47 -6.59 -10.69
CA ILE A 261 13.97 -6.17 -9.36
C ILE A 261 14.80 -5.00 -8.84
N VAL A 262 16.13 -5.11 -8.81
CA VAL A 262 17.01 -4.03 -8.33
C VAL A 262 16.80 -2.74 -9.12
N THR A 263 16.72 -2.82 -10.45
CA THR A 263 16.48 -1.65 -11.31
C THR A 263 15.13 -0.97 -10.99
N LEU A 264 14.07 -1.75 -10.76
CA LEU A 264 12.76 -1.21 -10.40
C LEU A 264 12.76 -0.57 -9.01
N MET A 265 13.45 -1.18 -8.05
CA MET A 265 13.58 -0.63 -6.69
C MET A 265 14.30 0.71 -6.67
N GLU A 266 15.35 0.87 -7.49
CA GLU A 266 16.04 2.16 -7.64
C GLU A 266 15.12 3.22 -8.24
N LYS A 267 14.37 2.86 -9.28
CA LYS A 267 13.41 3.74 -9.95
C LYS A 267 12.28 4.18 -9.00
N GLN A 268 11.81 3.28 -8.14
CA GLN A 268 10.70 3.53 -7.21
C GLN A 268 11.13 4.21 -5.90
N GLY A 269 12.44 4.30 -5.64
CA GLY A 269 12.98 4.92 -4.43
C GLY A 269 12.76 4.12 -3.16
N GLU A 270 12.81 2.79 -3.26
CA GLU A 270 12.66 1.86 -2.13
C GLU A 270 13.69 2.10 -1.03
N THR A 271 13.39 1.60 0.18
CA THR A 271 14.24 1.81 1.35
C THR A 271 15.65 1.24 1.14
N LYS A 272 16.60 1.80 1.88
CA LYS A 272 18.01 1.40 1.82
C LYS A 272 18.17 -0.08 2.19
N GLU A 273 17.50 -0.52 3.24
CA GLU A 273 17.53 -1.89 3.76
C GLU A 273 16.95 -2.89 2.75
N TYR A 274 15.82 -2.54 2.15
CA TYR A 274 15.16 -3.41 1.17
C TYR A 274 16.00 -3.56 -0.11
N ARG A 275 16.64 -2.48 -0.57
CA ARG A 275 17.59 -2.53 -1.68
C ARG A 275 18.82 -3.37 -1.35
N ALA A 276 19.38 -3.21 -0.12
CA ALA A 276 20.53 -3.99 0.31
C ALA A 276 20.29 -5.50 0.21
N ILE A 277 19.14 -5.97 0.72
CA ILE A 277 18.77 -7.39 0.64
C ILE A 277 18.72 -7.86 -0.82
N ASN A 278 18.10 -7.09 -1.72
CA ASN A 278 17.93 -7.52 -3.11
C ASN A 278 19.23 -7.46 -3.93
N TYR A 279 20.14 -6.52 -3.63
CA TYR A 279 21.50 -6.55 -4.16
C TYR A 279 22.26 -7.80 -3.70
N GLY A 280 22.11 -8.18 -2.42
CA GLY A 280 22.72 -9.38 -1.87
C GLY A 280 22.21 -10.66 -2.52
N LEU A 281 20.89 -10.78 -2.69
CA LEU A 281 20.25 -11.91 -3.36
C LEU A 281 20.62 -11.99 -4.85
N LEU A 282 20.74 -10.84 -5.53
CA LEU A 282 21.25 -10.79 -6.90
C LEU A 282 22.70 -11.28 -6.95
N GLY A 283 23.56 -10.81 -6.03
CA GLY A 283 24.94 -11.25 -5.97
C GLY A 283 25.07 -12.76 -5.74
N PHE A 284 24.21 -13.35 -4.90
CA PHE A 284 24.18 -14.80 -4.69
C PHE A 284 23.69 -15.56 -5.94
N ALA A 285 22.65 -15.10 -6.62
CA ALA A 285 22.19 -15.69 -7.87
C ALA A 285 23.29 -15.66 -8.95
N LEU A 286 24.00 -14.53 -9.07
CA LEU A 286 25.12 -14.38 -9.99
C LEU A 286 26.31 -15.30 -9.65
N TYR A 287 26.59 -15.52 -8.36
CA TYR A 287 27.59 -16.49 -7.91
C TYR A 287 27.24 -17.90 -8.40
N ASN A 288 25.98 -18.33 -8.22
CA ASN A 288 25.51 -19.64 -8.67
C ASN A 288 25.45 -19.75 -10.21
N ALA A 289 25.29 -18.63 -10.91
CA ALA A 289 25.36 -18.53 -12.36
C ALA A 289 26.82 -18.43 -12.89
N PHE A 290 27.83 -18.58 -12.04
CA PHE A 290 29.28 -18.46 -12.36
C PHE A 290 29.68 -17.07 -12.91
N GLN A 291 28.90 -16.00 -12.63
CA GLN A 291 29.16 -14.62 -13.03
C GLN A 291 29.85 -13.87 -11.87
N TRP A 292 31.02 -14.26 -11.48
CA TRP A 292 31.66 -13.92 -10.22
C TRP A 292 32.05 -12.44 -10.09
N GLU A 293 32.51 -11.79 -11.15
CA GLU A 293 32.84 -10.36 -11.12
C GLU A 293 31.60 -9.51 -10.84
N GLU A 294 30.50 -9.80 -11.51
CA GLU A 294 29.24 -9.07 -11.29
C GLU A 294 28.62 -9.42 -9.92
N ALA A 295 28.79 -10.66 -9.43
CA ALA A 295 28.42 -11.06 -8.09
C ALA A 295 29.15 -10.22 -7.03
N LEU A 296 30.49 -10.01 -7.22
CA LEU A 296 31.29 -9.20 -6.31
C LEU A 296 30.81 -7.74 -6.25
N GLU A 297 30.46 -7.15 -7.39
CA GLU A 297 29.94 -5.78 -7.44
C GLU A 297 28.62 -5.65 -6.66
N ASN A 298 27.68 -6.56 -6.90
CA ASN A 298 26.36 -6.52 -6.26
C ASN A 298 26.41 -6.81 -4.75
N LEU A 299 27.21 -7.78 -4.31
CA LEU A 299 27.44 -8.05 -2.90
C LEU A 299 28.12 -6.87 -2.21
N SER A 300 29.05 -6.20 -2.87
CA SER A 300 29.70 -4.99 -2.33
C SER A 300 28.73 -3.82 -2.22
N ALA A 301 27.81 -3.65 -3.18
CA ALA A 301 26.75 -2.68 -3.10
C ALA A 301 25.78 -2.98 -1.93
N SER A 302 25.38 -4.25 -1.77
CA SER A 302 24.56 -4.72 -0.64
C SER A 302 25.18 -4.34 0.71
N ILE A 303 26.43 -4.75 0.93
CA ILE A 303 27.18 -4.52 2.18
C ILE A 303 27.40 -3.03 2.44
N THR A 304 27.58 -2.23 1.39
CA THR A 304 27.73 -0.77 1.54
C THR A 304 26.42 -0.13 2.00
N LEU A 305 25.29 -0.65 1.53
CA LEU A 305 23.96 -0.18 1.91
C LEU A 305 23.62 -0.62 3.34
N ASP A 306 23.78 -1.90 3.65
CA ASP A 306 23.46 -2.48 4.95
C ASP A 306 24.35 -3.70 5.22
N PRO A 307 25.37 -3.60 6.12
CA PRO A 307 26.27 -4.70 6.43
C PRO A 307 25.53 -5.89 7.05
N SER A 308 25.62 -7.05 6.43
CA SER A 308 25.04 -8.33 6.91
C SER A 308 26.07 -9.43 6.88
N ALA A 309 26.12 -10.27 7.91
CA ALA A 309 26.98 -11.43 7.99
C ALA A 309 26.81 -12.35 6.77
N THR A 310 25.57 -12.67 6.40
CA THR A 310 25.22 -13.50 5.24
C THR A 310 25.85 -12.99 3.94
N PHE A 311 25.78 -11.67 3.68
CA PHE A 311 26.33 -11.13 2.43
C PHE A 311 27.85 -11.00 2.44
N TYR A 312 28.47 -10.85 3.62
CA TYR A 312 29.91 -11.01 3.76
C TYR A 312 30.35 -12.47 3.46
N PHE A 313 29.60 -13.49 3.92
CA PHE A 313 29.87 -14.88 3.58
C PHE A 313 29.79 -15.14 2.09
N TYR A 314 28.72 -14.68 1.42
CA TYR A 314 28.62 -14.82 -0.02
C TYR A 314 29.76 -14.12 -0.75
N ARG A 315 30.16 -12.93 -0.29
CA ARG A 315 31.30 -12.23 -0.91
C ARG A 315 32.64 -12.92 -0.63
N THR A 316 32.80 -13.57 0.50
CA THR A 316 33.95 -14.45 0.77
C THR A 316 34.07 -15.55 -0.29
N ALA A 317 32.97 -16.24 -0.58
CA ALA A 317 32.93 -17.28 -1.61
C ALA A 317 33.30 -16.74 -3.00
N VAL A 318 32.72 -15.62 -3.38
CA VAL A 318 33.03 -14.96 -4.67
C VAL A 318 34.49 -14.58 -4.77
N LYS A 319 35.07 -13.94 -3.73
CA LYS A 319 36.49 -13.53 -3.70
C LYS A 319 37.43 -14.76 -3.77
N ALA A 320 37.06 -15.84 -3.08
CA ALA A 320 37.84 -17.11 -3.18
C ALA A 320 37.85 -17.68 -4.61
N LYS A 321 36.68 -17.70 -5.31
CA LYS A 321 36.62 -18.11 -6.72
C LYS A 321 37.42 -17.19 -7.64
N LEU A 322 37.53 -15.90 -7.32
CA LEU A 322 38.38 -14.91 -8.01
C LEU A 322 39.83 -14.94 -7.57
N LYS A 323 40.20 -15.84 -6.66
CA LYS A 323 41.56 -16.00 -6.08
C LYS A 323 42.03 -14.78 -5.24
N ASP A 324 41.12 -13.92 -4.79
CA ASP A 324 41.41 -12.88 -3.80
C ASP A 324 41.27 -13.47 -2.38
N TYR A 325 42.20 -14.33 -2.01
CA TYR A 325 42.16 -15.02 -0.70
C TYR A 325 42.32 -14.06 0.47
N ALA A 326 43.13 -13.00 0.34
CA ALA A 326 43.30 -12.01 1.41
C ALA A 326 42.01 -11.26 1.69
N GLY A 327 41.35 -10.75 0.65
CA GLY A 327 40.08 -10.09 0.79
C GLY A 327 38.93 -11.01 1.23
N ALA A 328 39.00 -12.29 0.87
CA ALA A 328 38.06 -13.31 1.35
C ALA A 328 38.19 -13.54 2.86
N CYS A 329 39.44 -13.66 3.38
CA CYS A 329 39.69 -13.77 4.82
C CYS A 329 39.23 -12.55 5.62
N GLU A 330 39.36 -11.34 5.07
CA GLU A 330 38.84 -10.12 5.71
C GLU A 330 37.31 -10.15 5.82
N ASP A 331 36.62 -10.55 4.74
CA ASP A 331 35.16 -10.66 4.72
C ASP A 331 34.67 -11.75 5.69
N LEU A 332 35.35 -12.89 5.74
CA LEU A 332 35.02 -13.99 6.65
C LEU A 332 35.10 -13.55 8.11
N LYS A 333 36.17 -12.87 8.51
CA LYS A 333 36.34 -12.32 9.86
C LYS A 333 35.24 -11.31 10.18
N LYS A 334 34.87 -10.49 9.20
CA LYS A 334 33.81 -9.49 9.38
C LYS A 334 32.43 -10.13 9.55
N ALA A 335 32.14 -11.17 8.78
CA ALA A 335 30.90 -11.95 8.92
C ALA A 335 30.82 -12.57 10.33
N GLN A 336 31.91 -13.15 10.81
CA GLN A 336 31.97 -13.75 12.15
C GLN A 336 31.83 -12.73 13.28
N GLU A 337 32.42 -11.52 13.13
CA GLU A 337 32.19 -10.43 14.07
C GLU A 337 30.72 -10.00 14.17
N LEU A 338 30.01 -9.99 13.01
CA LEU A 338 28.61 -9.57 12.95
C LEU A 338 27.65 -10.63 13.48
N ASN A 339 27.89 -11.89 13.18
CA ASN A 339 27.06 -13.01 13.65
C ASN A 339 27.88 -14.30 13.83
N PRO A 340 28.45 -14.56 15.03
CA PRO A 340 29.23 -15.75 15.31
C PRO A 340 28.47 -17.07 15.10
N SER A 341 27.17 -17.12 15.40
CA SER A 341 26.36 -18.35 15.28
C SER A 341 26.02 -18.71 13.84
N GLU A 342 25.93 -17.73 12.95
CA GLU A 342 25.74 -17.96 11.52
C GLU A 342 27.03 -18.46 10.87
N ALA A 343 28.17 -18.08 11.42
CA ALA A 343 29.49 -18.54 10.99
C ALA A 343 29.71 -20.04 11.21
N GLU A 344 29.06 -20.64 12.20
CA GLU A 344 29.13 -22.09 12.46
C GLU A 344 28.32 -22.94 11.45
N ASN A 345 27.41 -22.30 10.70
CA ASN A 345 26.52 -22.97 9.73
C ASN A 345 26.91 -22.74 8.26
N TYR A 346 28.12 -22.25 7.99
CA TYR A 346 28.56 -21.86 6.65
C TYR A 346 28.66 -23.03 5.63
N GLU A 347 28.74 -24.28 6.12
CA GLU A 347 28.82 -25.50 5.25
C GLU A 347 27.68 -25.55 4.21
N GLY A 348 26.51 -24.98 4.49
CA GLY A 348 25.38 -24.93 3.57
C GLY A 348 25.52 -23.91 2.44
N TYR A 349 26.50 -23.00 2.49
CA TYR A 349 26.67 -21.93 1.51
C TYR A 349 27.73 -22.20 0.45
N PHE A 350 28.53 -23.27 0.60
CA PHE A 350 29.62 -23.60 -0.31
C PHE A 350 29.43 -25.00 -0.90
N ALA A 351 29.39 -25.06 -2.24
CA ALA A 351 29.17 -26.32 -2.98
C ALA A 351 30.36 -27.31 -2.90
N ASP A 352 31.51 -26.86 -2.39
CA ASP A 352 32.72 -27.67 -2.27
C ASP A 352 33.32 -27.50 -0.87
N THR A 353 32.90 -28.38 0.04
CA THR A 353 33.19 -28.26 1.49
C THR A 353 34.67 -28.44 1.80
N ALA A 354 35.39 -29.29 1.09
CA ALA A 354 36.79 -29.60 1.41
C ALA A 354 37.78 -28.47 1.07
N GLU A 355 37.63 -27.81 -0.09
CA GLU A 355 38.47 -26.63 -0.44
C GLU A 355 38.18 -25.45 0.51
N PHE A 356 36.93 -25.36 0.97
CA PHE A 356 36.55 -24.27 1.86
C PHE A 356 37.01 -24.49 3.32
N GLU A 357 36.99 -25.74 3.81
CA GLU A 357 37.52 -26.06 5.14
C GLU A 357 39.01 -25.70 5.25
N GLU A 358 39.83 -26.11 4.28
CA GLU A 358 41.27 -25.77 4.22
C GLU A 358 41.48 -24.23 4.15
N PHE A 359 40.66 -23.55 3.37
CA PHE A 359 40.66 -22.07 3.28
C PHE A 359 40.24 -21.43 4.58
N TYR A 360 39.15 -21.91 5.21
CA TYR A 360 38.65 -21.37 6.49
C TYR A 360 39.68 -21.50 7.61
N GLU A 361 40.27 -22.68 7.77
CA GLU A 361 41.33 -22.92 8.74
C GLU A 361 42.53 -21.99 8.51
N SER A 362 42.89 -21.77 7.25
CA SER A 362 44.01 -20.90 6.88
C SER A 362 43.73 -19.40 7.24
N CYS A 363 42.46 -18.99 7.13
CA CYS A 363 42.06 -17.59 7.44
C CYS A 363 41.89 -17.32 8.92
N MET A 364 41.39 -18.29 9.66
CA MET A 364 41.04 -18.09 11.07
C MET A 364 42.20 -18.36 12.03
N GLY A 365 43.24 -19.07 11.56
CA GLY A 365 44.35 -19.54 12.38
C GLY A 365 43.93 -20.75 13.20
N GLU A 366 44.85 -21.68 13.46
CA GLU A 366 44.62 -22.75 14.43
C GLU A 366 44.20 -22.16 15.78
N VAL A 367 43.00 -22.57 16.24
CA VAL A 367 42.56 -22.26 17.61
C VAL A 367 43.34 -23.09 18.59
#